data_3d105aa96ef5a5af5a468c31cd3e98ae
#
_entry.id   3d105aa96ef5a5af5a468c31cd3e98ae
#
_cell.length_a   1.000
_cell.length_b   1.000
_cell.length_c   1.000
_cell.angle_alpha   90.00
_cell.angle_beta   90.00
_cell.angle_gamma   90.00
#
_symmetry.space_group_name_H-M   'P 1'
#
loop_
_entity.id
_entity.type
_entity.pdbx_description
1 polymer ?
#
loop_
_entity_poly.entity_id
_entity_poly.type
_entity_poly.pdbx_seq_one_letter_code
_entity_poly.pdbx_strand_id
1 'polypeptide(L)'
;MSRRLLLAGTIVATLGLTEAASAAGLADLMAPLQSARERGAFGSVDGRAYAEAQRGGGEPTPYPNVSVLLMPRSAQFDSELDGIKASYRDSIDTLLEAEPKLRTARVAFERALIEAGGGQLLLGESSNATGEFRFPRVPEGEWTLLAWREMPHSKAPTVPRGADARRYKGRPLIFGYTTVIFWRLPVDVKAGETMSVRLHDRNQWLTAAREDRRIPEENPAGMQKGPPQ
;
A
#
# COMPACT_ATOMS: atom_id res chain seq x y z
N MET A 1 -25.73 57.78 -19.17
CA MET A 1 -25.68 56.68 -20.18
C MET A 1 -24.53 55.73 -19.78
N SER A 2 -24.82 54.68 -19.03
CA SER A 2 -23.79 53.72 -18.52
C SER A 2 -23.96 52.40 -19.23
N ARG A 3 -22.95 52.05 -20.03
CA ARG A 3 -22.84 50.75 -20.68
C ARG A 3 -22.23 49.71 -19.69
N ARG A 4 -23.03 48.75 -19.27
CA ARG A 4 -22.55 47.56 -18.57
C ARG A 4 -22.07 46.52 -19.58
N LEU A 5 -20.78 46.24 -19.60
CA LEU A 5 -20.19 45.09 -20.30
C LEU A 5 -20.42 43.83 -19.45
N LEU A 6 -21.19 42.89 -19.98
CA LEU A 6 -21.28 41.51 -19.50
C LEU A 6 -20.10 40.73 -20.05
N LEU A 7 -19.15 40.35 -19.17
CA LEU A 7 -18.16 39.35 -19.46
C LEU A 7 -18.78 37.97 -19.13
N ALA A 8 -19.17 37.25 -20.17
CA ALA A 8 -19.51 35.82 -20.05
C ALA A 8 -18.19 35.02 -20.03
N GLY A 9 -17.84 34.55 -18.84
CA GLY A 9 -16.70 33.67 -18.65
C GLY A 9 -17.03 32.25 -19.14
N THR A 10 -16.37 31.83 -20.20
CA THR A 10 -16.39 30.44 -20.70
C THR A 10 -15.48 29.58 -19.82
N ILE A 11 -16.05 28.86 -18.83
CA ILE A 11 -15.37 27.77 -18.15
C ILE A 11 -15.76 26.50 -18.90
N VAL A 12 -14.92 26.01 -19.77
CA VAL A 12 -15.12 24.74 -20.47
C VAL A 12 -13.89 23.84 -20.28
N ALA A 13 -14.13 22.73 -19.59
CA ALA A 13 -13.59 21.41 -19.86
C ALA A 13 -12.06 21.23 -19.97
N THR A 14 -11.37 21.25 -18.84
CA THR A 14 -10.01 20.66 -18.73
C THR A 14 -9.99 19.30 -18.04
N LEU A 15 -11.10 18.80 -17.50
CA LEU A 15 -11.18 17.51 -16.80
C LEU A 15 -11.15 16.29 -17.74
N GLY A 16 -11.64 16.40 -18.95
CA GLY A 16 -11.71 15.23 -19.88
C GLY A 16 -10.41 14.83 -20.56
N LEU A 17 -9.43 15.73 -20.64
CA LEU A 17 -8.16 15.45 -21.33
C LEU A 17 -7.16 14.68 -20.45
N THR A 18 -7.23 14.84 -19.14
CA THR A 18 -6.34 14.12 -18.20
C THR A 18 -6.76 12.66 -18.02
N GLU A 19 -8.05 12.34 -18.02
CA GLU A 19 -8.52 10.95 -17.93
C GLU A 19 -8.24 10.16 -19.20
N ALA A 20 -8.43 10.75 -20.38
CA ALA A 20 -8.16 10.08 -21.65
C ALA A 20 -6.65 9.81 -21.85
N ALA A 21 -5.78 10.72 -21.45
CA ALA A 21 -4.32 10.53 -21.51
C ALA A 21 -3.87 9.44 -20.53
N SER A 22 -4.49 9.33 -19.35
CA SER A 22 -4.23 8.27 -18.38
C SER A 22 -4.67 6.89 -18.88
N ALA A 23 -5.83 6.79 -19.54
CA ALA A 23 -6.35 5.53 -20.08
C ALA A 23 -5.49 5.03 -21.26
N ALA A 24 -5.05 5.92 -22.16
CA ALA A 24 -4.13 5.58 -23.25
C ALA A 24 -2.79 5.05 -22.72
N GLY A 25 -2.22 5.70 -21.70
CA GLY A 25 -0.96 5.26 -21.09
C GLY A 25 -1.08 3.89 -20.40
N LEU A 26 -2.23 3.55 -19.83
CA LEU A 26 -2.48 2.22 -19.28
C LEU A 26 -2.64 1.16 -20.36
N ALA A 27 -3.31 1.46 -21.46
CA ALA A 27 -3.42 0.55 -22.60
C ALA A 27 -2.05 0.20 -23.18
N ASP A 28 -1.19 1.20 -23.41
CA ASP A 28 0.18 1.01 -23.90
C ASP A 28 1.03 0.18 -22.91
N LEU A 29 0.83 0.40 -21.61
CA LEU A 29 1.50 -0.36 -20.57
C LEU A 29 1.09 -1.84 -20.57
N MET A 30 -0.19 -2.14 -20.77
CA MET A 30 -0.74 -3.49 -20.72
C MET A 30 -0.52 -4.29 -22.02
N ALA A 31 -0.50 -3.62 -23.16
CA ALA A 31 -0.46 -4.27 -24.48
C ALA A 31 0.67 -5.31 -24.63
N PRO A 32 1.94 -5.05 -24.26
CA PRO A 32 3.00 -6.03 -24.39
C PRO A 32 2.78 -7.25 -23.47
N LEU A 33 2.27 -7.06 -22.26
CA LEU A 33 2.00 -8.13 -21.29
C LEU A 33 0.80 -8.99 -21.71
N GLN A 34 -0.24 -8.39 -22.26
CA GLN A 34 -1.40 -9.10 -22.83
C GLN A 34 -0.96 -9.92 -24.04
N SER A 35 -0.17 -9.34 -24.93
CA SER A 35 0.38 -10.03 -26.08
C SER A 35 1.28 -11.22 -25.67
N ALA A 36 2.14 -11.06 -24.66
CA ALA A 36 2.94 -12.14 -24.11
C ALA A 36 2.06 -13.28 -23.57
N ARG A 37 0.99 -12.93 -22.87
CA ARG A 37 0.02 -13.89 -22.33
C ARG A 37 -0.71 -14.66 -23.45
N GLU A 38 -1.14 -13.99 -24.50
CA GLU A 38 -1.81 -14.61 -25.65
C GLU A 38 -0.90 -15.57 -26.39
N ARG A 39 0.38 -15.23 -26.54
CA ARG A 39 1.39 -16.10 -27.15
C ARG A 39 1.83 -17.25 -26.23
N GLY A 40 1.41 -17.29 -24.97
CA GLY A 40 1.85 -18.28 -24.00
C GLY A 40 3.27 -18.05 -23.49
N ALA A 41 3.82 -16.85 -23.65
CA ALA A 41 5.15 -16.47 -23.18
C ALA A 41 5.10 -16.16 -21.69
N PHE A 42 5.38 -17.14 -20.85
CA PHE A 42 5.36 -17.01 -19.40
C PHE A 42 6.70 -17.41 -18.80
N GLY A 43 7.11 -16.72 -17.78
CA GLY A 43 8.12 -17.12 -16.82
C GLY A 43 7.51 -17.37 -15.43
N SER A 44 8.36 -17.50 -14.44
CA SER A 44 7.96 -17.59 -13.03
C SER A 44 8.76 -16.64 -12.15
N VAL A 45 8.20 -16.27 -11.00
CA VAL A 45 8.90 -15.49 -9.98
C VAL A 45 8.82 -16.26 -8.67
N ASP A 46 9.99 -16.69 -8.16
CA ASP A 46 10.13 -17.33 -6.87
C ASP A 46 10.79 -16.36 -5.91
N GLY A 47 10.25 -16.24 -4.69
CA GLY A 47 10.77 -15.28 -3.73
C GLY A 47 10.83 -15.80 -2.32
N ARG A 48 11.65 -15.13 -1.50
CA ARG A 48 11.77 -15.39 -0.07
C ARG A 48 11.85 -14.09 0.71
N ALA A 49 11.04 -13.98 1.77
CA ALA A 49 11.02 -12.87 2.71
C ALA A 49 11.60 -13.31 4.07
N TYR A 50 12.61 -12.56 4.60
CA TYR A 50 13.29 -12.92 5.84
C TYR A 50 14.02 -11.75 6.49
N ALA A 51 14.29 -11.84 7.81
CA ALA A 51 15.31 -11.02 8.45
C ALA A 51 16.67 -11.69 8.25
N GLU A 52 17.68 -10.91 7.90
CA GLU A 52 19.04 -11.42 7.85
C GLU A 52 19.55 -11.82 9.24
N ALA A 53 20.44 -12.78 9.30
CA ALA A 53 21.11 -13.17 10.53
C ALA A 53 21.84 -11.96 11.15
N GLN A 54 21.71 -11.80 12.46
CA GLN A 54 22.45 -10.76 13.19
C GLN A 54 23.96 -11.03 13.16
N ARG A 55 24.77 -9.96 13.38
CA ARG A 55 26.23 -10.11 13.49
C ARG A 55 26.59 -11.11 14.58
N GLY A 56 27.20 -12.19 14.22
CA GLY A 56 27.57 -13.27 15.16
C GLY A 56 27.17 -14.67 14.71
N GLY A 57 26.46 -14.79 13.60
CA GLY A 57 26.01 -16.06 13.04
C GLY A 57 24.57 -16.38 13.44
N GLY A 58 23.95 -17.26 12.70
CA GLY A 58 22.57 -17.70 12.87
C GLY A 58 21.90 -17.89 11.52
N GLU A 59 20.77 -18.55 11.51
CA GLU A 59 19.94 -18.67 10.31
C GLU A 59 19.06 -17.42 10.12
N PRO A 60 18.79 -17.01 8.86
CA PRO A 60 17.83 -15.97 8.57
C PRO A 60 16.44 -16.33 9.12
N THR A 61 15.79 -15.39 9.80
CA THR A 61 14.44 -15.59 10.34
C THR A 61 13.41 -15.31 9.25
N PRO A 62 12.56 -16.29 8.86
CA PRO A 62 11.58 -16.09 7.81
C PRO A 62 10.52 -15.05 8.22
N TYR A 63 10.01 -14.32 7.25
CA TYR A 63 8.85 -13.43 7.39
C TYR A 63 7.61 -14.09 6.78
N PRO A 64 6.76 -14.73 7.57
CA PRO A 64 5.48 -15.23 7.09
C PRO A 64 4.48 -14.09 6.88
N ASN A 65 3.47 -14.36 6.05
CA ASN A 65 2.34 -13.46 5.79
C ASN A 65 2.76 -12.07 5.25
N VAL A 66 3.84 -12.03 4.49
CA VAL A 66 4.16 -10.84 3.67
C VAL A 66 3.24 -10.86 2.48
N SER A 67 2.42 -9.83 2.33
CA SER A 67 1.61 -9.65 1.12
C SER A 67 2.51 -9.23 -0.03
N VAL A 68 2.40 -9.90 -1.17
CA VAL A 68 3.21 -9.63 -2.37
C VAL A 68 2.28 -9.43 -3.55
N LEU A 69 2.48 -8.37 -4.29
CA LEU A 69 1.70 -8.01 -5.46
C LEU A 69 2.65 -7.73 -6.62
N LEU A 70 2.45 -8.42 -7.75
CA LEU A 70 3.04 -8.08 -9.04
C LEU A 70 2.01 -7.32 -9.87
N MET A 71 2.43 -6.18 -10.39
CA MET A 71 1.64 -5.34 -11.26
C MET A 71 2.48 -4.84 -12.44
N PRO A 72 1.88 -4.49 -13.59
CA PRO A 72 2.60 -3.88 -14.71
C PRO A 72 3.42 -2.67 -14.26
N ARG A 73 4.67 -2.56 -14.70
CA ARG A 73 5.56 -1.49 -14.30
C ARG A 73 5.15 -0.17 -14.93
N SER A 74 4.78 0.80 -14.12
CA SER A 74 4.38 2.15 -14.55
C SER A 74 5.32 3.20 -13.99
N ALA A 75 5.97 3.96 -14.88
CA ALA A 75 6.84 5.06 -14.49
C ALA A 75 6.08 6.15 -13.72
N GLN A 76 4.81 6.39 -14.06
CA GLN A 76 3.96 7.35 -13.34
C GLN A 76 3.67 6.88 -11.93
N PHE A 77 3.27 5.61 -11.75
CA PHE A 77 3.02 5.04 -10.43
C PHE A 77 4.30 4.99 -9.59
N ASP A 78 5.42 4.58 -10.19
CA ASP A 78 6.73 4.58 -9.51
C ASP A 78 7.10 6.00 -9.03
N SER A 79 6.88 7.04 -9.86
CA SER A 79 7.14 8.44 -9.49
C SER A 79 6.24 8.93 -8.35
N GLU A 80 4.96 8.54 -8.33
CA GLU A 80 4.03 8.85 -7.23
C GLU A 80 4.52 8.25 -5.91
N LEU A 81 4.90 6.97 -5.92
CA LEU A 81 5.45 6.29 -4.74
C LEU A 81 6.76 6.96 -4.26
N ASP A 82 7.64 7.33 -5.18
CA ASP A 82 8.90 8.03 -4.85
C ASP A 82 8.65 9.41 -4.25
N GLY A 83 7.61 10.12 -4.70
CA GLY A 83 7.17 11.38 -4.11
C GLY A 83 6.74 11.22 -2.65
N ILE A 84 5.99 10.16 -2.33
CA ILE A 84 5.60 9.84 -0.94
C ILE A 84 6.85 9.52 -0.11
N LYS A 85 7.77 8.72 -0.65
CA LYS A 85 9.02 8.37 0.02
C LYS A 85 9.92 9.57 0.26
N ALA A 86 9.96 10.55 -0.62
CA ALA A 86 10.82 11.71 -0.48
C ALA A 86 10.48 12.54 0.76
N SER A 87 9.19 12.62 1.13
CA SER A 87 8.71 13.49 2.22
C SER A 87 8.38 12.75 3.53
N TYR A 88 8.40 11.40 3.57
CA TYR A 88 7.88 10.66 4.73
C TYR A 88 8.65 10.84 6.05
N ARG A 89 9.88 11.36 6.00
CA ARG A 89 10.73 11.65 7.18
C ARG A 89 10.78 13.12 7.59
N ASP A 90 10.05 13.99 6.90
CA ASP A 90 10.10 15.43 7.16
C ASP A 90 9.45 15.79 8.51
N SER A 91 8.45 15.01 8.93
CA SER A 91 7.77 15.18 10.21
C SER A 91 7.14 13.86 10.69
N ILE A 92 6.67 13.85 11.95
CA ILE A 92 5.88 12.74 12.49
C ILE A 92 4.57 12.57 11.71
N ASP A 93 3.95 13.66 11.31
CA ASP A 93 2.69 13.63 10.56
C ASP A 93 2.90 12.98 9.19
N THR A 94 3.95 13.36 8.46
CA THR A 94 4.29 12.73 7.16
C THR A 94 4.65 11.26 7.30
N LEU A 95 5.30 10.85 8.40
CA LEU A 95 5.58 9.45 8.70
C LEU A 95 4.27 8.65 8.91
N LEU A 96 3.32 9.20 9.67
CA LEU A 96 2.03 8.56 9.93
C LEU A 96 1.10 8.55 8.71
N GLU A 97 1.25 9.53 7.81
CA GLU A 97 0.50 9.61 6.56
C GLU A 97 1.07 8.75 5.44
N ALA A 98 2.34 8.32 5.53
CA ALA A 98 3.01 7.60 4.44
C ALA A 98 2.30 6.27 4.09
N GLU A 99 1.95 5.44 5.09
CA GLU A 99 1.22 4.18 4.85
C GLU A 99 -0.15 4.41 4.21
N PRO A 100 -1.03 5.29 4.74
CA PRO A 100 -2.31 5.58 4.09
C PRO A 100 -2.16 6.09 2.65
N LYS A 101 -1.18 6.96 2.38
CA LYS A 101 -0.92 7.48 1.03
C LYS A 101 -0.46 6.38 0.09
N LEU A 102 0.48 5.53 0.52
CA LEU A 102 0.95 4.39 -0.28
C LEU A 102 -0.18 3.42 -0.60
N ARG A 103 -1.02 3.10 0.38
CA ARG A 103 -2.19 2.25 0.18
C ARG A 103 -3.19 2.86 -0.78
N THR A 104 -3.47 4.16 -0.66
CA THR A 104 -4.38 4.88 -1.55
C THR A 104 -3.85 4.89 -2.98
N ALA A 105 -2.58 5.22 -3.20
CA ALA A 105 -1.94 5.21 -4.51
C ALA A 105 -2.00 3.80 -5.15
N ARG A 106 -1.66 2.75 -4.37
CA ARG A 106 -1.75 1.36 -4.83
C ARG A 106 -3.18 0.99 -5.25
N VAL A 107 -4.17 1.23 -4.39
CA VAL A 107 -5.57 0.90 -4.68
C VAL A 107 -6.10 1.68 -5.88
N ALA A 108 -5.71 2.94 -6.04
CA ALA A 108 -6.08 3.74 -7.20
C ALA A 108 -5.51 3.16 -8.50
N PHE A 109 -4.23 2.76 -8.49
CA PHE A 109 -3.59 2.14 -9.64
C PHE A 109 -4.19 0.77 -9.99
N GLU A 110 -4.44 -0.10 -8.98
CA GLU A 110 -5.13 -1.39 -9.17
C GLU A 110 -6.51 -1.19 -9.80
N ARG A 111 -7.29 -0.23 -9.29
CA ARG A 111 -8.60 0.10 -9.83
C ARG A 111 -8.52 0.55 -11.29
N ALA A 112 -7.62 1.47 -11.59
CA ALA A 112 -7.42 1.95 -12.95
C ALA A 112 -7.04 0.83 -13.92
N LEU A 113 -6.19 -0.11 -13.50
CA LEU A 113 -5.85 -1.31 -14.29
C LEU A 113 -7.07 -2.21 -14.51
N ILE A 114 -7.90 -2.44 -13.49
CA ILE A 114 -9.11 -3.26 -13.60
C ILE A 114 -10.12 -2.60 -14.55
N GLU A 115 -10.37 -1.30 -14.42
CA GLU A 115 -11.27 -0.53 -15.28
C GLU A 115 -10.80 -0.50 -16.73
N ALA A 116 -9.48 -0.51 -16.96
CA ALA A 116 -8.88 -0.64 -18.29
C ALA A 116 -8.85 -2.09 -18.83
N GLY A 117 -9.44 -3.07 -18.13
CA GLY A 117 -9.46 -4.48 -18.54
C GLY A 117 -8.19 -5.27 -18.24
N GLY A 118 -7.29 -4.72 -17.40
CA GLY A 118 -6.01 -5.33 -17.00
C GLY A 118 -6.04 -6.14 -15.70
N GLY A 119 -7.20 -6.44 -15.13
CA GLY A 119 -7.31 -7.12 -13.84
C GLY A 119 -6.55 -8.45 -13.74
N GLN A 120 -6.42 -9.18 -14.87
CA GLN A 120 -5.64 -10.41 -14.97
C GLN A 120 -4.11 -10.20 -14.91
N LEU A 121 -3.66 -8.96 -14.94
CA LEU A 121 -2.24 -8.57 -14.77
C LEU A 121 -1.92 -8.17 -13.33
N LEU A 122 -2.88 -8.23 -12.41
CA LEU A 122 -2.68 -8.07 -10.99
C LEU A 122 -2.53 -9.45 -10.35
N LEU A 123 -1.31 -9.80 -9.97
CA LEU A 123 -0.99 -11.10 -9.40
C LEU A 123 -0.64 -10.94 -7.93
N GLY A 124 -1.46 -11.49 -7.04
CA GLY A 124 -1.30 -11.39 -5.59
C GLY A 124 -0.94 -12.72 -4.97
N GLU A 125 0.02 -12.71 -4.03
CA GLU A 125 0.46 -13.85 -3.23
C GLU A 125 0.78 -13.43 -1.80
N SER A 126 0.93 -14.42 -0.91
CA SER A 126 1.44 -14.21 0.45
C SER A 126 2.56 -15.18 0.75
N SER A 127 3.60 -14.73 1.48
CA SER A 127 4.64 -15.62 1.92
C SER A 127 4.13 -16.66 2.94
N ASN A 128 4.59 -17.89 2.81
CA ASN A 128 4.28 -19.02 3.68
C ASN A 128 5.04 -18.95 5.03
N ALA A 129 4.94 -19.99 5.84
CA ALA A 129 5.60 -20.08 7.15
C ALA A 129 7.15 -20.04 7.06
N THR A 130 7.73 -20.45 5.92
CA THR A 130 9.18 -20.39 5.64
C THR A 130 9.59 -19.09 4.95
N GLY A 131 8.63 -18.15 4.78
CA GLY A 131 8.86 -16.88 4.12
C GLY A 131 8.87 -16.95 2.60
N GLU A 132 8.55 -18.09 2.00
CA GLU A 132 8.58 -18.31 0.55
C GLU A 132 7.25 -17.88 -0.09
N PHE A 133 7.34 -17.36 -1.33
CA PHE A 133 6.19 -17.06 -2.18
C PHE A 133 6.53 -17.37 -3.64
N ARG A 134 5.52 -17.66 -4.45
CA ARG A 134 5.71 -18.05 -5.83
C ARG A 134 4.60 -17.58 -6.75
N PHE A 135 4.99 -16.99 -7.88
CA PHE A 135 4.14 -16.74 -9.03
C PHE A 135 4.54 -17.69 -10.16
N PRO A 136 3.84 -18.80 -10.35
CA PRO A 136 4.29 -19.86 -11.27
C PRO A 136 4.11 -19.51 -12.75
N ARG A 137 3.30 -18.49 -13.04
CA ARG A 137 2.92 -18.16 -14.41
C ARG A 137 2.72 -16.65 -14.58
N VAL A 138 3.81 -15.95 -14.85
CA VAL A 138 3.86 -14.50 -15.06
C VAL A 138 4.12 -14.22 -16.53
N PRO A 139 3.30 -13.42 -17.23
CA PRO A 139 3.61 -13.01 -18.60
C PRO A 139 4.98 -12.36 -18.72
N GLU A 140 5.69 -12.62 -19.81
CA GLU A 140 6.96 -11.98 -20.12
C GLU A 140 6.80 -10.46 -20.19
N GLY A 141 7.72 -9.72 -19.57
CA GLY A 141 7.76 -8.26 -19.58
C GLY A 141 8.18 -7.63 -18.27
N GLU A 142 7.98 -6.31 -18.17
CA GLU A 142 8.40 -5.52 -17.02
C GLU A 142 7.30 -5.39 -15.98
N TRP A 143 7.65 -5.69 -14.73
CA TRP A 143 6.76 -5.70 -13.59
C TRP A 143 7.33 -4.89 -12.43
N THR A 144 6.45 -4.34 -11.61
CA THR A 144 6.78 -3.84 -10.27
C THR A 144 6.26 -4.85 -9.25
N LEU A 145 7.17 -5.40 -8.44
CA LEU A 145 6.83 -6.15 -7.24
C LEU A 145 6.71 -5.17 -6.09
N LEU A 146 5.51 -5.08 -5.51
CA LEU A 146 5.24 -4.35 -4.28
C LEU A 146 4.89 -5.37 -3.19
N ALA A 147 5.62 -5.33 -2.07
CA ALA A 147 5.33 -6.19 -0.95
C ALA A 147 5.24 -5.39 0.34
N TRP A 148 4.43 -5.87 1.29
CA TRP A 148 4.31 -5.24 2.60
C TRP A 148 4.06 -6.26 3.69
N ARG A 149 4.55 -5.93 4.89
CA ARG A 149 4.35 -6.69 6.11
C ARG A 149 3.84 -5.76 7.20
N GLU A 150 2.73 -6.13 7.82
CA GLU A 150 2.16 -5.42 8.97
C GLU A 150 2.60 -6.09 10.26
N MET A 151 3.05 -5.27 11.21
CA MET A 151 3.45 -5.72 12.54
C MET A 151 2.68 -4.88 13.57
N PRO A 152 1.58 -5.41 14.12
CA PRO A 152 0.80 -4.71 15.12
C PRO A 152 1.50 -4.71 16.49
N HIS A 153 1.47 -3.57 17.14
CA HIS A 153 2.01 -3.36 18.48
C HIS A 153 0.88 -2.81 19.37
N SER A 154 0.37 -3.65 20.26
CA SER A 154 -0.68 -3.26 21.21
C SER A 154 -0.10 -2.43 22.35
N LYS A 155 -0.83 -1.40 22.76
CA LYS A 155 -0.51 -0.56 23.91
C LYS A 155 -1.78 -0.32 24.72
N ALA A 156 -1.68 -0.42 26.06
CA ALA A 156 -2.78 0.00 26.89
C ALA A 156 -3.01 1.51 26.72
N PRO A 157 -4.24 1.95 26.40
CA PRO A 157 -4.50 3.36 26.20
C PRO A 157 -4.41 4.12 27.53
N THR A 158 -3.84 5.33 27.47
CA THR A 158 -3.91 6.25 28.61
C THR A 158 -5.28 6.90 28.63
N VAL A 159 -6.14 6.43 29.51
CA VAL A 159 -7.49 6.97 29.66
C VAL A 159 -7.44 8.22 30.54
N PRO A 160 -7.93 9.38 30.09
CA PRO A 160 -8.04 10.58 30.92
C PRO A 160 -8.89 10.31 32.16
N ARG A 161 -8.51 10.88 33.30
CA ARG A 161 -9.23 10.74 34.57
C ARG A 161 -9.70 12.10 35.11
N GLY A 162 -10.72 12.08 35.97
CA GLY A 162 -11.25 13.27 36.64
C GLY A 162 -11.85 14.30 35.68
N ALA A 163 -11.45 15.56 35.80
CA ALA A 163 -11.93 16.67 34.94
C ALA A 163 -11.56 16.48 33.47
N ASP A 164 -10.42 15.87 33.19
CA ASP A 164 -9.96 15.62 31.83
C ASP A 164 -10.81 14.58 31.11
N ALA A 165 -11.39 13.60 31.83
CA ALA A 165 -12.30 12.62 31.25
C ALA A 165 -13.55 13.29 30.62
N ARG A 166 -14.05 14.36 31.25
CA ARG A 166 -15.20 15.13 30.73
C ARG A 166 -14.79 16.02 29.52
N ARG A 167 -13.59 16.60 29.57
CA ARG A 167 -13.07 17.47 28.50
C ARG A 167 -12.73 16.72 27.22
N TYR A 168 -12.27 15.49 27.36
CA TYR A 168 -11.82 14.63 26.26
C TYR A 168 -12.81 13.51 25.90
N LYS A 169 -14.07 13.64 26.33
CA LYS A 169 -15.15 12.73 25.98
C LYS A 169 -15.29 12.63 24.45
N GLY A 170 -15.40 11.42 23.92
CA GLY A 170 -15.52 11.17 22.49
C GLY A 170 -14.26 11.38 21.66
N ARG A 171 -13.09 11.65 22.27
CA ARG A 171 -11.81 11.70 21.54
C ARG A 171 -11.25 10.31 21.33
N PRO A 172 -10.64 10.05 20.14
CA PRO A 172 -9.95 8.79 19.89
C PRO A 172 -8.80 8.60 20.86
N LEU A 173 -8.70 7.38 21.41
CA LEU A 173 -7.55 6.95 22.19
C LEU A 173 -6.65 6.05 21.33
N ILE A 174 -5.35 6.09 21.58
CA ILE A 174 -4.37 5.25 20.90
C ILE A 174 -4.25 3.93 21.66
N PHE A 175 -4.64 2.83 21.01
CA PHE A 175 -4.57 1.46 21.54
C PHE A 175 -3.32 0.72 21.07
N GLY A 176 -2.57 1.31 20.18
CA GLY A 176 -1.36 0.73 19.64
C GLY A 176 -0.93 1.44 18.35
N TYR A 177 0.00 0.84 17.68
CA TYR A 177 0.42 1.23 16.35
C TYR A 177 0.76 -0.02 15.54
N THR A 178 0.67 0.08 14.24
CA THR A 178 1.12 -0.95 13.31
C THR A 178 2.32 -0.41 12.56
N THR A 179 3.47 -1.07 12.67
CA THR A 179 4.60 -0.81 11.78
C THR A 179 4.34 -1.55 10.46
N VAL A 180 4.47 -0.84 9.35
CA VAL A 180 4.33 -1.43 8.02
C VAL A 180 5.64 -1.27 7.27
N ILE A 181 6.23 -2.39 6.90
CA ILE A 181 7.45 -2.45 6.09
C ILE A 181 7.04 -2.67 4.65
N PHE A 182 7.63 -1.90 3.74
CA PHE A 182 7.40 -2.01 2.30
C PHE A 182 8.67 -2.38 1.56
N TRP A 183 8.52 -3.22 0.56
CA TRP A 183 9.52 -3.50 -0.48
C TRP A 183 8.95 -3.12 -1.83
N ARG A 184 9.75 -2.52 -2.68
CA ARG A 184 9.43 -2.23 -4.08
C ARG A 184 10.63 -2.61 -4.94
N LEU A 185 10.43 -3.51 -5.87
CA LEU A 185 11.48 -4.02 -6.73
C LEU A 185 10.99 -4.07 -8.19
N PRO A 186 11.80 -3.63 -9.15
CA PRO A 186 11.54 -3.92 -10.55
C PRO A 186 11.84 -5.41 -10.80
N VAL A 187 10.98 -6.06 -11.58
CA VAL A 187 11.12 -7.46 -11.96
C VAL A 187 10.95 -7.56 -13.48
N ASP A 188 11.95 -8.08 -14.16
CA ASP A 188 11.93 -8.34 -15.60
C ASP A 188 11.76 -9.85 -15.81
N VAL A 189 10.59 -10.26 -16.29
CA VAL A 189 10.22 -11.67 -16.47
C VAL A 189 10.47 -12.06 -17.93
N LYS A 190 11.25 -13.13 -18.12
CA LYS A 190 11.51 -13.72 -19.43
C LYS A 190 10.81 -15.06 -19.58
N ALA A 191 10.32 -15.33 -20.78
CA ALA A 191 9.65 -16.59 -21.08
C ALA A 191 10.55 -17.81 -20.81
N GLY A 192 10.01 -18.78 -20.08
CA GLY A 192 10.72 -20.01 -19.71
C GLY A 192 11.74 -19.87 -18.57
N GLU A 193 11.97 -18.66 -18.05
CA GLU A 193 12.92 -18.43 -16.96
C GLU A 193 12.22 -18.28 -15.60
N THR A 194 12.94 -18.56 -14.53
CA THR A 194 12.54 -18.30 -13.15
C THR A 194 13.36 -17.16 -12.59
N MET A 195 12.70 -16.04 -12.27
CA MET A 195 13.29 -14.92 -11.57
C MET A 195 13.28 -15.16 -10.07
N SER A 196 14.43 -15.00 -9.40
CA SER A 196 14.53 -15.12 -7.94
C SER A 196 14.53 -13.75 -7.27
N VAL A 197 13.65 -13.57 -6.28
CA VAL A 197 13.47 -12.31 -5.54
C VAL A 197 13.75 -12.54 -4.04
N ARG A 198 14.45 -11.62 -3.42
CA ARG A 198 14.71 -11.62 -1.97
C ARG A 198 14.19 -10.35 -1.34
N LEU A 199 13.33 -10.50 -0.32
CA LEU A 199 12.79 -9.42 0.51
C LEU A 199 13.40 -9.55 1.90
N HIS A 200 14.28 -8.64 2.28
CA HIS A 200 14.92 -8.71 3.58
C HIS A 200 15.05 -7.31 4.22
N ASP A 201 15.44 -7.27 5.47
CA ASP A 201 15.51 -6.05 6.28
C ASP A 201 16.46 -4.98 5.70
N ARG A 202 17.49 -5.36 4.95
CA ARG A 202 18.43 -4.39 4.33
C ARG A 202 17.97 -3.82 3.00
N ASN A 203 17.01 -4.46 2.30
CA ASN A 203 16.45 -3.93 1.07
C ASN A 203 15.02 -3.41 1.21
N GLN A 204 14.61 -3.11 2.43
CA GLN A 204 13.35 -2.40 2.69
C GLN A 204 13.35 -1.07 1.95
N TRP A 205 12.28 -0.83 1.20
CA TRP A 205 12.13 0.40 0.45
C TRP A 205 11.65 1.55 1.34
N LEU A 206 10.71 1.27 2.27
CA LEU A 206 10.15 2.22 3.22
C LEU A 206 9.60 1.49 4.45
N THR A 207 9.68 2.13 5.62
CA THR A 207 9.00 1.72 6.84
C THR A 207 8.13 2.85 7.33
N ALA A 208 6.84 2.60 7.48
CA ALA A 208 5.86 3.55 7.98
C ALA A 208 5.21 3.05 9.28
N ALA A 209 4.46 3.93 9.94
CA ALA A 209 3.67 3.58 11.12
C ALA A 209 2.24 4.08 10.94
N ARG A 210 1.28 3.30 11.44
CA ARG A 210 -0.14 3.66 11.51
C ARG A 210 -0.61 3.51 12.94
N GLU A 211 -1.20 4.55 13.52
CA GLU A 211 -1.76 4.48 14.87
C GLU A 211 -3.13 3.76 14.87
N ASP A 212 -3.33 2.89 15.84
CA ASP A 212 -4.64 2.27 16.12
C ASP A 212 -5.42 3.21 17.04
N ARG A 213 -6.19 4.10 16.45
CA ARG A 213 -7.05 5.06 17.15
C ARG A 213 -8.47 4.55 17.19
N ARG A 214 -9.04 4.44 18.41
CA ARG A 214 -10.44 4.05 18.60
C ARG A 214 -11.13 5.05 19.51
N ILE A 215 -12.41 5.34 19.23
CA ILE A 215 -13.27 6.05 20.15
C ILE A 215 -13.76 5.01 21.17
N PRO A 216 -13.49 5.18 22.49
CA PRO A 216 -14.04 4.26 23.47
C PRO A 216 -15.57 4.29 23.38
N GLU A 217 -16.19 3.13 23.18
CA GLU A 217 -17.65 3.01 23.31
C GLU A 217 -18.01 3.41 24.72
N GLU A 218 -18.95 4.34 24.89
CA GLU A 218 -19.56 4.61 26.19
C GLU A 218 -20.23 3.34 26.64
N ASN A 219 -19.63 2.67 27.62
CA ASN A 219 -20.20 1.47 28.18
C ASN A 219 -21.53 1.86 28.87
N PRO A 220 -22.71 1.52 28.31
CA PRO A 220 -24.00 1.83 28.94
C PRO A 220 -24.22 1.05 30.22
N ALA A 221 -23.32 0.13 30.62
CA ALA A 221 -23.43 -0.75 31.77
C ALA A 221 -23.02 -0.10 33.11
N GLY A 222 -22.76 1.22 33.17
CA GLY A 222 -22.48 1.94 34.42
C GLY A 222 -23.71 2.25 35.29
N MET A 223 -24.92 1.80 34.94
CA MET A 223 -26.18 2.13 35.62
C MET A 223 -26.88 0.93 36.23
N GLN A 224 -26.15 -0.02 36.81
CA GLN A 224 -26.73 -0.92 37.80
C GLN A 224 -26.10 -0.64 39.16
N LYS A 225 -26.51 0.45 39.78
CA LYS A 225 -26.51 0.55 41.23
C LYS A 225 -27.54 -0.48 41.72
N GLY A 226 -27.07 -1.59 42.30
CA GLY A 226 -27.92 -2.51 43.01
C GLY A 226 -28.70 -1.80 44.13
N PRO A 227 -29.89 -2.29 44.51
CA PRO A 227 -30.70 -1.65 45.53
C PRO A 227 -29.95 -1.66 46.87
N PRO A 228 -30.09 -0.61 47.70
CA PRO A 228 -29.56 -0.60 49.04
C PRO A 228 -30.26 -1.66 49.86
N GLN A 229 -29.51 -2.53 50.55
CA GLN A 229 -30.02 -3.42 51.62
C GLN A 229 -30.20 -2.63 52.90
#